data_901dd2855de1d48bf604c5c809fc0ba3
#
_entry.id   901dd2855de1d48bf604c5c809fc0ba3
#
_cell.length_a   1.000
_cell.length_b   1.000
_cell.length_c   1.000
_cell.angle_alpha   90.00
_cell.angle_beta   90.00
_cell.angle_gamma   90.00
#
_symmetry.space_group_name_H-M   'P 1'
#
loop_
_entity.id
_entity.type
_entity.pdbx_description
1 polymer ?
#
loop_
_entity_poly.entity_id
_entity_poly.type
_entity_poly.pdbx_seq_one_letter_code
_entity_poly.pdbx_strand_id
1 'polypeptide(L)'
;MLKKKEKKEDKTVGETMLEDTLKSIQTKFGEGAIMKFGDSPKVDVNVIPTGSIGLDMALGVGGIPRGRIIEIFGPESSGKTTLSLHIVAEAQKKGGVCAYIDAEHAMDPEYTKKLGVNINNLLISQPDNGEQALEIVESLVRTGKIDVIVIDSVAALTPKDEIEGDMGAYHVGKQARLMSQALRKLTAIVARSKTVVIFINQIRMQIGVMFGNPETTPGGKALKFYTSVRLDIRKIAQIKKGEEVVGSRTRVKVVKNKVSAPFKQTEFDIIYNEGISKEGEIMALGEKFKIIEKSGNSYFYLPAEASAKAGEKSEKIKLGVGYDATRTFLKENKKVSEQILKEIKKKFAEES
;
A
#
# COMPACT_ATOMS: atom_id res chain seq x y z
N MET A 1 -33.16 -39.14 34.68
CA MET A 1 -33.07 -37.72 35.14
C MET A 1 -31.73 -37.35 35.76
N LEU A 2 -31.04 -38.26 36.45
CA LEU A 2 -29.70 -38.03 37.10
C LEU A 2 -28.59 -37.66 36.11
N LYS A 3 -28.45 -38.34 34.98
CA LYS A 3 -27.39 -38.04 33.98
C LYS A 3 -27.51 -36.67 33.27
N LYS A 4 -28.66 -36.01 33.33
CA LYS A 4 -28.89 -34.67 32.79
C LYS A 4 -28.50 -33.57 33.79
N LYS A 5 -28.52 -33.86 35.10
CA LYS A 5 -28.08 -32.93 36.16
C LYS A 5 -26.57 -32.88 36.24
N GLU A 6 -25.85 -34.04 36.28
CA GLU A 6 -24.39 -34.08 36.29
C GLU A 6 -23.76 -33.39 35.11
N LYS A 7 -24.30 -33.53 33.87
CA LYS A 7 -23.82 -32.80 32.69
C LYS A 7 -24.05 -31.27 32.73
N LYS A 8 -25.03 -30.82 33.55
CA LYS A 8 -25.27 -29.35 33.72
C LYS A 8 -24.34 -28.75 34.78
N GLU A 9 -24.05 -29.49 35.85
CA GLU A 9 -23.13 -29.08 36.92
C GLU A 9 -21.68 -29.05 36.42
N ASP A 10 -21.21 -30.03 35.66
CA ASP A 10 -19.91 -30.06 35.05
C ASP A 10 -19.70 -28.90 34.01
N LYS A 11 -20.76 -28.53 33.29
CA LYS A 11 -20.69 -27.38 32.38
C LYS A 11 -20.56 -26.05 33.11
N THR A 12 -21.29 -25.84 34.20
CA THR A 12 -21.23 -24.62 35.01
C THR A 12 -19.89 -24.48 35.74
N VAL A 13 -19.33 -25.57 36.25
CA VAL A 13 -17.99 -25.57 36.89
C VAL A 13 -16.90 -25.24 35.87
N GLY A 14 -16.97 -25.81 34.66
CA GLY A 14 -16.03 -25.52 33.58
C GLY A 14 -16.10 -24.08 33.07
N GLU A 15 -17.29 -23.50 32.99
CA GLU A 15 -17.51 -22.11 32.59
C GLU A 15 -16.94 -21.13 33.65
N THR A 16 -17.16 -21.40 34.94
CA THR A 16 -16.62 -20.58 36.03
C THR A 16 -15.10 -20.63 36.08
N MET A 17 -14.51 -21.82 35.87
CA MET A 17 -13.06 -22.01 35.85
C MET A 17 -12.40 -21.29 34.66
N LEU A 18 -13.09 -21.23 33.50
CA LEU A 18 -12.63 -20.46 32.35
C LEU A 18 -12.67 -18.96 32.62
N GLU A 19 -13.76 -18.46 33.20
CA GLU A 19 -13.90 -17.02 33.55
C GLU A 19 -12.84 -16.58 34.54
N ASP A 20 -12.56 -17.37 35.57
CA ASP A 20 -11.50 -17.09 36.56
C ASP A 20 -10.11 -17.09 35.91
N THR A 21 -9.88 -18.02 34.96
CA THR A 21 -8.63 -18.07 34.20
C THR A 21 -8.49 -16.82 33.31
N LEU A 22 -9.56 -16.39 32.62
CA LEU A 22 -9.56 -15.18 31.79
C LEU A 22 -9.27 -13.93 32.64
N LYS A 23 -9.90 -13.78 33.81
CA LYS A 23 -9.64 -12.69 34.76
C LYS A 23 -8.18 -12.69 35.25
N SER A 24 -7.64 -13.88 35.57
CA SER A 24 -6.24 -14.01 35.97
C SER A 24 -5.28 -13.57 34.88
N ILE A 25 -5.54 -13.94 33.61
CA ILE A 25 -4.76 -13.52 32.44
C ILE A 25 -4.83 -11.99 32.28
N GLN A 26 -6.03 -11.43 32.37
CA GLN A 26 -6.24 -9.97 32.27
C GLN A 26 -5.54 -9.20 33.39
N THR A 27 -5.60 -9.70 34.61
CA THR A 27 -4.90 -9.11 35.76
C THR A 27 -3.38 -9.15 35.58
N LYS A 28 -2.85 -10.26 35.09
CA LYS A 28 -1.40 -10.47 34.95
C LYS A 28 -0.80 -9.75 33.74
N PHE A 29 -1.54 -9.68 32.62
CA PHE A 29 -1.02 -9.22 31.34
C PHE A 29 -1.73 -7.98 30.77
N GLY A 30 -2.75 -7.45 31.47
CA GLY A 30 -3.57 -6.30 31.06
C GLY A 30 -4.91 -6.72 30.44
N GLU A 31 -5.92 -5.84 30.52
CA GLU A 31 -7.30 -6.11 30.05
C GLU A 31 -7.40 -6.51 28.57
N GLY A 32 -6.48 -6.05 27.73
CA GLY A 32 -6.41 -6.40 26.32
C GLY A 32 -5.67 -7.70 25.97
N ALA A 33 -5.14 -8.44 26.99
CA ALA A 33 -4.32 -9.63 26.76
C ALA A 33 -5.13 -10.79 26.17
N ILE A 34 -6.40 -10.89 26.51
CA ILE A 34 -7.33 -11.89 25.98
C ILE A 34 -8.74 -11.30 25.93
N MET A 35 -9.43 -11.50 24.80
CA MET A 35 -10.82 -11.07 24.61
C MET A 35 -11.54 -12.05 23.66
N LYS A 36 -12.86 -12.10 23.74
CA LYS A 36 -13.64 -12.82 22.73
C LYS A 36 -13.60 -12.03 21.43
N PHE A 37 -13.37 -12.70 20.30
CA PHE A 37 -13.28 -12.03 18.99
C PHE A 37 -14.53 -11.24 18.61
N GLY A 38 -15.72 -11.70 19.06
CA GLY A 38 -17.00 -11.00 18.87
C GLY A 38 -17.14 -9.71 19.67
N ASP A 39 -16.42 -9.59 20.81
CA ASP A 39 -16.43 -8.39 21.67
C ASP A 39 -15.38 -7.34 21.19
N SER A 40 -14.55 -7.75 20.23
CA SER A 40 -13.61 -6.84 19.58
C SER A 40 -14.40 -5.83 18.76
N PRO A 41 -14.23 -4.51 18.99
CA PRO A 41 -14.90 -3.51 18.16
C PRO A 41 -14.55 -3.81 16.71
N LYS A 42 -15.55 -3.74 15.80
CA LYS A 42 -15.30 -3.84 14.35
C LYS A 42 -14.14 -2.90 14.03
N VAL A 43 -12.99 -3.48 13.71
CA VAL A 43 -11.78 -2.70 13.45
C VAL A 43 -12.04 -2.00 12.13
N ASP A 44 -12.49 -0.75 12.24
CA ASP A 44 -12.47 0.15 11.10
C ASP A 44 -10.99 0.29 10.74
N VAL A 45 -10.60 -0.30 9.61
CA VAL A 45 -9.19 -0.38 9.23
C VAL A 45 -8.76 1.02 8.83
N ASN A 46 -8.16 1.75 9.78
CA ASN A 46 -7.61 3.06 9.49
C ASN A 46 -6.53 2.93 8.42
N VAL A 47 -6.64 3.69 7.34
CA VAL A 47 -5.81 3.56 6.15
C VAL A 47 -5.19 4.89 5.71
N ILE A 48 -4.10 4.79 4.98
CA ILE A 48 -3.47 5.88 4.26
C ILE A 48 -3.74 5.65 2.77
N PRO A 49 -4.37 6.59 2.04
CA PRO A 49 -4.56 6.48 0.59
C PRO A 49 -3.23 6.30 -0.13
N THR A 50 -3.24 5.57 -1.24
CA THR A 50 -2.03 5.33 -2.02
C THR A 50 -1.72 6.46 -3.00
N GLY A 51 -2.66 7.37 -3.23
CA GLY A 51 -2.61 8.34 -4.31
C GLY A 51 -3.19 7.82 -5.63
N SER A 52 -3.40 6.50 -5.74
CA SER A 52 -4.10 5.84 -6.85
C SER A 52 -5.48 5.37 -6.40
N ILE A 53 -6.51 5.82 -7.08
CA ILE A 53 -7.91 5.46 -6.80
C ILE A 53 -8.13 3.96 -7.03
N GLY A 54 -7.63 3.46 -8.15
CA GLY A 54 -7.75 2.05 -8.53
C GLY A 54 -7.03 1.13 -7.55
N LEU A 55 -5.86 1.53 -7.02
CA LEU A 55 -5.13 0.74 -6.04
C LEU A 55 -5.83 0.75 -4.68
N ASP A 56 -6.36 1.88 -4.23
CA ASP A 56 -7.15 1.98 -3.01
C ASP A 56 -8.37 1.05 -3.05
N MET A 57 -9.05 0.97 -4.21
CA MET A 57 -10.14 0.03 -4.47
C MET A 57 -9.67 -1.43 -4.50
N ALA A 58 -8.53 -1.71 -5.15
CA ALA A 58 -7.97 -3.06 -5.23
C ALA A 58 -7.52 -3.60 -3.86
N LEU A 59 -7.08 -2.73 -2.95
CA LEU A 59 -6.76 -3.06 -1.56
C LEU A 59 -8.00 -3.43 -0.73
N GLY A 60 -9.20 -3.01 -1.15
CA GLY A 60 -10.47 -3.39 -0.55
C GLY A 60 -10.82 -2.66 0.75
N VAL A 61 -9.89 -1.91 1.33
CA VAL A 61 -10.07 -1.11 2.55
C VAL A 61 -9.85 0.39 2.30
N GLY A 62 -9.64 0.79 1.04
CA GLY A 62 -9.50 2.19 0.64
C GLY A 62 -8.11 2.80 0.86
N GLY A 63 -7.08 1.98 0.97
CA GLY A 63 -5.68 2.41 1.11
C GLY A 63 -4.77 1.40 1.82
N ILE A 64 -3.58 1.86 2.18
CA ILE A 64 -2.61 1.07 2.93
C ILE A 64 -3.02 0.99 4.42
N PRO A 65 -3.17 -0.21 4.99
CA PRO A 65 -3.61 -0.38 6.37
C PRO A 65 -2.53 0.08 7.38
N ARG A 66 -2.93 0.90 8.35
CA ARG A 66 -2.05 1.35 9.44
C ARG A 66 -1.64 0.20 10.37
N GLY A 67 -0.48 0.33 10.98
CA GLY A 67 0.05 -0.69 11.89
C GLY A 67 0.47 -1.96 11.18
N ARG A 68 0.85 -1.86 9.90
CA ARG A 68 1.22 -3.01 9.08
C ARG A 68 2.54 -2.80 8.32
N ILE A 69 3.20 -3.92 8.06
CA ILE A 69 4.37 -4.00 7.20
C ILE A 69 3.89 -4.32 5.79
N ILE A 70 4.36 -3.53 4.83
CA ILE A 70 4.00 -3.60 3.41
C ILE A 70 5.26 -3.85 2.60
N GLU A 71 5.17 -4.62 1.54
CA GLU A 71 6.24 -4.75 0.54
C GLU A 71 5.73 -4.29 -0.82
N ILE A 72 6.47 -3.36 -1.45
CA ILE A 72 6.28 -2.94 -2.83
C ILE A 72 7.49 -3.46 -3.61
N PHE A 73 7.25 -4.37 -4.56
CA PHE A 73 8.34 -4.98 -5.31
C PHE A 73 8.05 -5.03 -6.80
N GLY A 74 9.10 -5.05 -7.60
CA GLY A 74 9.01 -5.08 -9.05
C GLY A 74 10.36 -4.81 -9.72
N PRO A 75 10.40 -4.87 -11.06
CA PRO A 75 11.59 -4.51 -11.84
C PRO A 75 12.04 -3.07 -11.61
N GLU A 76 13.23 -2.75 -12.06
CA GLU A 76 13.71 -1.36 -12.08
C GLU A 76 12.80 -0.47 -12.93
N SER A 77 12.73 0.81 -12.58
CA SER A 77 11.91 1.82 -13.29
C SER A 77 10.42 1.45 -13.43
N SER A 78 9.89 0.57 -12.55
CA SER A 78 8.47 0.19 -12.53
C SER A 78 7.57 1.17 -11.77
N GLY A 79 8.13 2.15 -11.04
CA GLY A 79 7.40 3.15 -10.27
C GLY A 79 7.25 2.84 -8.77
N LYS A 80 8.10 1.97 -8.20
CA LYS A 80 8.09 1.62 -6.76
C LYS A 80 8.27 2.85 -5.86
N THR A 81 9.35 3.60 -6.09
CA THR A 81 9.68 4.84 -5.37
C THR A 81 8.58 5.88 -5.56
N THR A 82 8.10 6.06 -6.80
CA THR A 82 6.99 6.98 -7.10
C THR A 82 5.74 6.66 -6.30
N LEU A 83 5.30 5.39 -6.26
CA LEU A 83 4.14 4.97 -5.48
C LEU A 83 4.34 5.20 -3.99
N SER A 84 5.52 4.87 -3.44
CA SER A 84 5.81 5.07 -2.02
C SER A 84 5.80 6.55 -1.63
N LEU A 85 6.33 7.44 -2.49
CA LEU A 85 6.31 8.89 -2.29
C LEU A 85 4.89 9.47 -2.38
N HIS A 86 4.02 8.93 -3.24
CA HIS A 86 2.60 9.30 -3.24
C HIS A 86 1.92 8.92 -1.92
N ILE A 87 2.21 7.73 -1.35
CA ILE A 87 1.68 7.33 -0.04
C ILE A 87 2.16 8.28 1.06
N VAL A 88 3.44 8.67 1.02
CA VAL A 88 4.01 9.69 1.93
C VAL A 88 3.26 11.02 1.79
N ALA A 89 3.07 11.51 0.55
CA ALA A 89 2.36 12.75 0.29
C ALA A 89 0.91 12.71 0.80
N GLU A 90 0.19 11.60 0.60
CA GLU A 90 -1.18 11.43 1.11
C GLU A 90 -1.22 11.35 2.66
N ALA A 91 -0.21 10.76 3.30
CA ALA A 91 -0.08 10.78 4.76
C ALA A 91 0.15 12.20 5.28
N GLN A 92 1.08 12.96 4.67
CA GLN A 92 1.37 14.34 5.06
C GLN A 92 0.17 15.28 4.86
N LYS A 93 -0.65 15.10 3.82
CA LYS A 93 -1.90 15.85 3.62
C LYS A 93 -2.89 15.68 4.78
N LYS A 94 -2.82 14.57 5.50
CA LYS A 94 -3.61 14.31 6.71
C LYS A 94 -2.90 14.76 8.01
N GLY A 95 -1.81 15.50 7.90
CA GLY A 95 -0.99 15.96 9.03
C GLY A 95 -0.06 14.88 9.59
N GLY A 96 0.14 13.78 8.88
CA GLY A 96 0.99 12.67 9.31
C GLY A 96 2.48 12.98 9.21
N VAL A 97 3.26 12.45 10.15
CA VAL A 97 4.72 12.52 10.16
C VAL A 97 5.30 11.33 9.42
N CYS A 98 6.20 11.58 8.48
CA CYS A 98 6.76 10.55 7.62
C CYS A 98 8.29 10.54 7.67
N ALA A 99 8.87 9.35 7.54
CA ALA A 99 10.31 9.15 7.42
C ALA A 99 10.66 8.33 6.18
N TYR A 100 11.82 8.62 5.60
CA TYR A 100 12.36 7.93 4.44
C TYR A 100 13.79 7.48 4.73
N ILE A 101 14.02 6.19 4.65
CA ILE A 101 15.34 5.57 4.82
C ILE A 101 15.87 5.28 3.43
N ASP A 102 16.72 6.18 2.95
CA ASP A 102 17.32 6.13 1.62
C ASP A 102 18.64 5.35 1.65
N ALA A 103 18.52 4.02 1.63
CA ALA A 103 19.69 3.14 1.62
C ALA A 103 20.37 3.04 0.25
N GLU A 104 19.73 3.51 -0.83
CA GLU A 104 20.34 3.59 -2.16
C GLU A 104 21.07 4.93 -2.39
N HIS A 105 20.90 5.92 -1.51
CA HIS A 105 21.45 7.29 -1.64
C HIS A 105 21.04 7.98 -2.95
N ALA A 106 19.82 7.72 -3.42
CA ALA A 106 19.34 8.09 -4.75
C ALA A 106 18.11 9.00 -4.74
N MET A 107 17.70 9.51 -3.58
CA MET A 107 16.50 10.35 -3.46
C MET A 107 16.74 11.72 -4.09
N ASP A 108 15.91 12.07 -5.09
CA ASP A 108 15.86 13.39 -5.71
C ASP A 108 14.81 14.27 -4.99
N PRO A 109 15.25 15.37 -4.31
CA PRO A 109 14.36 16.29 -3.61
C PRO A 109 13.38 17.01 -4.54
N GLU A 110 13.82 17.38 -5.75
CA GLU A 110 12.97 18.10 -6.70
C GLU A 110 11.87 17.20 -7.26
N TYR A 111 12.21 15.96 -7.60
CA TYR A 111 11.22 14.97 -8.00
C TYR A 111 10.23 14.68 -6.85
N THR A 112 10.73 14.49 -5.64
CA THR A 112 9.92 14.25 -4.44
C THR A 112 8.91 15.36 -4.20
N LYS A 113 9.34 16.61 -4.33
CA LYS A 113 8.46 17.80 -4.22
C LYS A 113 7.39 17.82 -5.31
N LYS A 114 7.74 17.47 -6.56
CA LYS A 114 6.77 17.40 -7.68
C LYS A 114 5.67 16.37 -7.45
N LEU A 115 5.95 15.30 -6.73
CA LEU A 115 4.95 14.29 -6.33
C LEU A 115 4.03 14.76 -5.19
N GLY A 116 4.26 15.96 -4.67
CA GLY A 116 3.42 16.58 -3.62
C GLY A 116 3.89 16.29 -2.19
N VAL A 117 5.09 15.76 -2.01
CA VAL A 117 5.70 15.58 -0.68
C VAL A 117 6.21 16.93 -0.17
N ASN A 118 5.88 17.26 1.06
CA ASN A 118 6.50 18.38 1.77
C ASN A 118 7.87 17.93 2.29
N ILE A 119 8.93 18.27 1.53
CA ILE A 119 10.30 17.88 1.85
C ILE A 119 10.81 18.49 3.16
N ASN A 120 10.30 19.66 3.57
CA ASN A 120 10.71 20.31 4.83
C ASN A 120 10.21 19.55 6.07
N ASN A 121 9.17 18.74 5.92
CA ASN A 121 8.58 17.95 7.00
C ASN A 121 8.84 16.45 6.84
N LEU A 122 9.65 16.05 5.87
CA LEU A 122 10.04 14.66 5.67
C LEU A 122 11.36 14.39 6.41
N LEU A 123 11.32 13.43 7.35
CA LEU A 123 12.53 12.94 7.98
C LEU A 123 13.27 12.04 6.98
N ILE A 124 14.54 12.32 6.72
CA ILE A 124 15.38 11.50 5.84
C ILE A 124 16.56 10.94 6.61
N SER A 125 16.92 9.70 6.34
CA SER A 125 18.12 9.04 6.85
C SER A 125 18.81 8.28 5.73
N GLN A 126 20.13 8.38 5.66
CA GLN A 126 20.99 7.67 4.72
C GLN A 126 21.98 6.82 5.52
N PRO A 127 21.59 5.60 5.93
CA PRO A 127 22.40 4.75 6.78
C PRO A 127 23.56 4.10 6.03
N ASP A 128 24.68 3.86 6.74
CA ASP A 128 25.88 3.24 6.18
C ASP A 128 25.74 1.72 5.97
N ASN A 129 24.84 1.08 6.71
CA ASN A 129 24.62 -0.38 6.67
C ASN A 129 23.18 -0.76 7.05
N GLY A 130 22.85 -2.04 6.83
CA GLY A 130 21.52 -2.57 7.08
C GLY A 130 21.10 -2.60 8.55
N GLU A 131 22.04 -2.85 9.47
CA GLU A 131 21.81 -2.82 10.91
C GLU A 131 21.40 -1.44 11.36
N GLN A 132 22.16 -0.41 10.98
CA GLN A 132 21.87 0.99 11.30
C GLN A 132 20.52 1.42 10.74
N ALA A 133 20.21 1.06 9.48
CA ALA A 133 18.93 1.34 8.87
C ALA A 133 17.77 0.80 9.70
N LEU A 134 17.83 -0.49 10.09
CA LEU A 134 16.76 -1.17 10.80
C LEU A 134 16.64 -0.74 12.27
N GLU A 135 17.74 -0.33 12.91
CA GLU A 135 17.74 0.27 14.26
C GLU A 135 17.10 1.65 14.27
N ILE A 136 17.38 2.48 13.24
CA ILE A 136 16.70 3.77 13.05
C ILE A 136 15.19 3.55 12.86
N VAL A 137 14.79 2.60 12.02
CA VAL A 137 13.37 2.25 11.83
C VAL A 137 12.74 1.81 13.15
N GLU A 138 13.38 0.91 13.91
CA GLU A 138 12.89 0.45 15.20
C GLU A 138 12.70 1.62 16.17
N SER A 139 13.68 2.51 16.26
CA SER A 139 13.65 3.69 17.14
C SER A 139 12.51 4.63 16.77
N LEU A 140 12.33 4.93 15.50
CA LEU A 140 11.24 5.78 15.01
C LEU A 140 9.86 5.17 15.29
N VAL A 141 9.67 3.87 15.01
CA VAL A 141 8.41 3.17 15.28
C VAL A 141 8.06 3.18 16.76
N ARG A 142 9.05 3.02 17.64
CA ARG A 142 8.86 3.03 19.11
C ARG A 142 8.34 4.36 19.66
N THR A 143 8.57 5.47 18.96
CA THR A 143 8.04 6.78 19.36
C THR A 143 6.50 6.83 19.33
N GLY A 144 5.87 6.00 18.48
CA GLY A 144 4.43 6.04 18.22
C GLY A 144 3.94 7.32 17.57
N LYS A 145 4.84 8.14 17.01
CA LYS A 145 4.53 9.44 16.39
C LYS A 145 4.69 9.45 14.88
N ILE A 146 5.20 8.37 14.30
CA ILE A 146 5.45 8.28 12.85
C ILE A 146 4.29 7.53 12.19
N ASP A 147 3.74 8.11 11.14
CA ASP A 147 2.65 7.52 10.37
C ASP A 147 3.13 6.57 9.27
N VAL A 148 4.17 6.98 8.54
CA VAL A 148 4.76 6.20 7.44
C VAL A 148 6.28 6.20 7.53
N ILE A 149 6.88 5.03 7.38
CA ILE A 149 8.32 4.87 7.16
C ILE A 149 8.50 4.10 5.85
N VAL A 150 9.28 4.65 4.94
CA VAL A 150 9.69 3.98 3.69
C VAL A 150 11.15 3.57 3.82
N ILE A 151 11.49 2.35 3.42
CA ILE A 151 12.86 1.85 3.30
C ILE A 151 13.11 1.57 1.81
N ASP A 152 14.00 2.33 1.17
CA ASP A 152 14.35 2.20 -0.24
C ASP A 152 15.85 1.94 -0.39
N SER A 153 16.30 0.73 -0.71
CA SER A 153 15.52 -0.50 -0.83
C SER A 153 16.12 -1.63 0.03
N VAL A 154 15.35 -2.73 0.21
CA VAL A 154 15.86 -3.93 0.90
C VAL A 154 17.14 -4.46 0.24
N ALA A 155 17.25 -4.34 -1.08
CA ALA A 155 18.44 -4.80 -1.82
C ALA A 155 19.73 -4.06 -1.38
N ALA A 156 19.61 -2.82 -0.91
CA ALA A 156 20.73 -1.99 -0.45
C ALA A 156 21.05 -2.14 1.05
N LEU A 157 20.23 -2.88 1.81
CA LEU A 157 20.50 -3.15 3.23
C LEU A 157 21.62 -4.19 3.37
N THR A 158 22.85 -3.75 3.12
CA THR A 158 24.04 -4.59 3.25
C THR A 158 24.42 -4.74 4.72
N PRO A 159 24.62 -5.96 5.24
CA PRO A 159 25.10 -6.18 6.60
C PRO A 159 26.48 -5.53 6.83
N LYS A 160 26.68 -4.98 8.03
CA LYS A 160 27.95 -4.33 8.41
C LYS A 160 29.16 -5.19 8.15
N ASP A 161 29.11 -6.46 8.58
CA ASP A 161 30.20 -7.41 8.36
C ASP A 161 30.50 -7.68 6.88
N GLU A 162 29.56 -7.43 5.97
CA GLU A 162 29.77 -7.58 4.52
C GLU A 162 30.48 -6.36 3.95
N ILE A 163 30.23 -5.18 4.52
CA ILE A 163 30.88 -3.92 4.14
C ILE A 163 32.33 -3.90 4.64
N GLU A 164 32.57 -4.36 5.88
CA GLU A 164 33.89 -4.36 6.51
C GLU A 164 34.76 -5.57 6.09
N GLY A 165 34.16 -6.57 5.41
CA GLY A 165 34.85 -7.78 4.96
C GLY A 165 35.66 -7.57 3.68
N ASP A 166 36.58 -8.52 3.41
CA ASP A 166 37.38 -8.49 2.20
C ASP A 166 36.54 -8.70 0.95
N MET A 167 36.93 -8.04 -0.15
CA MET A 167 36.29 -8.23 -1.46
C MET A 167 36.36 -9.70 -1.89
N GLY A 168 35.17 -10.29 -2.15
CA GLY A 168 35.06 -11.71 -2.52
C GLY A 168 34.83 -12.67 -1.35
N ALA A 169 34.77 -12.17 -0.10
CA ALA A 169 34.41 -12.99 1.04
C ALA A 169 32.97 -13.54 0.95
N TYR A 170 32.77 -14.75 1.45
CA TYR A 170 31.48 -15.42 1.40
C TYR A 170 30.54 -14.91 2.50
N HIS A 171 29.48 -14.19 2.11
CA HIS A 171 28.48 -13.62 3.04
C HIS A 171 27.06 -14.17 2.84
N VAL A 172 26.95 -15.44 2.37
CA VAL A 172 25.67 -16.06 2.04
C VAL A 172 24.70 -16.03 3.22
N GLY A 173 23.52 -15.44 2.98
CA GLY A 173 22.41 -15.45 3.93
C GLY A 173 22.49 -14.45 5.08
N LYS A 174 23.54 -13.63 5.23
CA LYS A 174 23.65 -12.62 6.30
C LYS A 174 22.50 -11.62 6.22
N GLN A 175 22.21 -11.05 5.04
CA GLN A 175 21.07 -10.15 4.83
C GLN A 175 19.73 -10.80 5.19
N ALA A 176 19.53 -12.08 4.85
CA ALA A 176 18.29 -12.78 5.20
C ALA A 176 18.13 -12.99 6.71
N ARG A 177 19.24 -13.21 7.44
CA ARG A 177 19.25 -13.28 8.91
C ARG A 177 18.92 -11.94 9.54
N LEU A 178 19.57 -10.86 9.08
CA LEU A 178 19.30 -9.49 9.50
C LEU A 178 17.82 -9.12 9.34
N MET A 179 17.27 -9.34 8.16
CA MET A 179 15.86 -9.11 7.88
C MET A 179 14.93 -9.96 8.77
N SER A 180 15.26 -11.23 8.98
CA SER A 180 14.46 -12.12 9.86
C SER A 180 14.46 -11.65 11.31
N GLN A 181 15.58 -11.18 11.82
CA GLN A 181 15.71 -10.65 13.17
C GLN A 181 14.94 -9.34 13.33
N ALA A 182 15.12 -8.40 12.41
CA ALA A 182 14.45 -7.11 12.42
C ALA A 182 12.93 -7.25 12.34
N LEU A 183 12.42 -8.05 11.39
CA LEU A 183 10.99 -8.23 11.21
C LEU A 183 10.29 -8.87 12.41
N ARG A 184 10.98 -9.79 13.14
CA ARG A 184 10.45 -10.34 14.41
C ARG A 184 10.26 -9.25 15.46
N LYS A 185 11.22 -8.33 15.58
CA LYS A 185 11.13 -7.19 16.51
C LYS A 185 10.07 -6.17 16.05
N LEU A 186 10.10 -5.79 14.76
CA LEU A 186 9.26 -4.72 14.22
C LEU A 186 7.77 -5.06 14.23
N THR A 187 7.39 -6.32 13.95
CA THR A 187 5.97 -6.66 13.72
C THR A 187 5.06 -6.26 14.88
N ALA A 188 5.45 -6.55 16.12
CA ALA A 188 4.63 -6.23 17.29
C ALA A 188 4.59 -4.73 17.61
N ILE A 189 5.71 -4.03 17.45
CA ILE A 189 5.79 -2.58 17.73
C ILE A 189 5.08 -1.78 16.64
N VAL A 190 5.20 -2.15 15.37
CA VAL A 190 4.48 -1.56 14.24
C VAL A 190 2.96 -1.66 14.43
N ALA A 191 2.46 -2.83 14.83
CA ALA A 191 1.03 -3.02 15.08
C ALA A 191 0.51 -2.11 16.22
N ARG A 192 1.30 -1.94 17.29
CA ARG A 192 0.94 -1.09 18.44
C ARG A 192 1.03 0.41 18.13
N SER A 193 2.08 0.85 17.44
CA SER A 193 2.30 2.26 17.09
C SER A 193 1.37 2.75 15.99
N LYS A 194 0.67 1.85 15.27
CA LYS A 194 -0.13 2.17 14.07
C LYS A 194 0.69 2.76 12.91
N THR A 195 2.01 2.68 12.97
CA THR A 195 2.91 3.09 11.88
C THR A 195 2.75 2.16 10.68
N VAL A 196 2.78 2.70 9.47
CA VAL A 196 2.94 1.93 8.23
C VAL A 196 4.42 1.84 7.91
N VAL A 197 4.95 0.63 7.75
CA VAL A 197 6.34 0.41 7.33
C VAL A 197 6.34 -0.21 5.94
N ILE A 198 6.89 0.52 4.96
CA ILE A 198 6.95 0.13 3.55
C ILE A 198 8.38 -0.27 3.21
N PHE A 199 8.56 -1.52 2.82
CA PHE A 199 9.81 -2.00 2.23
C PHE A 199 9.69 -2.00 0.71
N ILE A 200 10.53 -1.22 0.05
CA ILE A 200 10.73 -1.29 -1.41
C ILE A 200 11.71 -2.41 -1.69
N ASN A 201 11.40 -3.24 -2.70
CA ASN A 201 12.25 -4.37 -3.05
C ASN A 201 12.39 -4.54 -4.56
N GLN A 202 13.51 -5.07 -4.97
CA GLN A 202 13.80 -5.38 -6.37
C GLN A 202 13.46 -6.85 -6.65
N ILE A 203 13.38 -7.21 -7.93
CA ILE A 203 13.27 -8.60 -8.38
C ILE A 203 14.65 -9.09 -8.80
N ARG A 204 14.97 -10.32 -8.43
CA ARG A 204 16.13 -11.07 -8.88
C ARG A 204 15.68 -12.39 -9.48
N MET A 205 16.41 -12.90 -10.44
CA MET A 205 16.15 -14.20 -11.05
C MET A 205 16.92 -15.28 -10.28
N GLN A 206 16.23 -16.30 -9.82
CA GLN A 206 16.85 -17.44 -9.17
C GLN A 206 17.41 -18.40 -10.21
N ILE A 207 18.70 -18.66 -10.15
CA ILE A 207 19.39 -19.58 -11.07
C ILE A 207 18.97 -21.02 -10.77
N GLY A 208 18.76 -21.83 -11.81
CA GLY A 208 18.47 -23.27 -11.68
C GLY A 208 17.00 -23.63 -11.49
N VAL A 209 16.09 -22.67 -11.56
CA VAL A 209 14.63 -22.94 -11.55
C VAL A 209 14.18 -23.25 -12.98
N MET A 210 14.01 -24.54 -13.29
CA MET A 210 13.56 -25.00 -14.63
C MET A 210 12.02 -24.91 -14.78
N PHE A 211 11.26 -25.01 -13.69
CA PHE A 211 9.80 -24.98 -13.68
C PHE A 211 9.27 -24.01 -12.62
N GLY A 212 8.17 -23.31 -12.92
CA GLY A 212 7.57 -22.34 -12.02
C GLY A 212 8.11 -20.92 -12.24
N ASN A 213 7.88 -20.03 -11.25
CA ASN A 213 8.32 -18.63 -11.35
C ASN A 213 9.73 -18.48 -10.72
N PRO A 214 10.77 -18.16 -11.54
CA PRO A 214 12.14 -17.95 -11.06
C PRO A 214 12.32 -16.62 -10.33
N GLU A 215 11.34 -15.72 -10.34
CA GLU A 215 11.46 -14.41 -9.70
C GLU A 215 11.48 -14.52 -8.17
N THR A 216 12.47 -13.91 -7.56
CA THR A 216 12.60 -13.79 -6.11
C THR A 216 12.97 -12.39 -5.72
N THR A 217 12.80 -12.06 -4.43
CA THR A 217 13.17 -10.75 -3.88
C THR A 217 14.33 -10.90 -2.88
N PRO A 218 15.31 -9.97 -2.83
CA PRO A 218 16.34 -9.91 -1.81
C PRO A 218 15.78 -9.90 -0.37
N GLY A 219 16.65 -10.17 0.62
CA GLY A 219 16.27 -10.18 2.03
C GLY A 219 15.65 -11.51 2.51
N GLY A 220 15.65 -12.55 1.67
CA GLY A 220 15.19 -13.90 2.04
C GLY A 220 13.67 -14.03 2.09
N LYS A 221 13.20 -15.11 2.75
CA LYS A 221 11.76 -15.42 2.81
C LYS A 221 11.00 -14.67 3.91
N ALA A 222 11.69 -14.09 4.90
CA ALA A 222 11.06 -13.50 6.07
C ALA A 222 10.06 -12.39 5.72
N LEU A 223 10.45 -11.46 4.84
CA LEU A 223 9.61 -10.35 4.43
C LEU A 223 8.28 -10.84 3.83
N LYS A 224 8.31 -11.90 2.99
CA LYS A 224 7.10 -12.51 2.41
C LYS A 224 6.10 -13.01 3.47
N PHE A 225 6.59 -13.47 4.63
CA PHE A 225 5.74 -13.96 5.73
C PHE A 225 5.22 -12.82 6.61
N TYR A 226 6.09 -11.88 6.99
CA TYR A 226 5.75 -10.82 7.95
C TYR A 226 4.89 -9.71 7.35
N THR A 227 4.99 -9.42 6.05
CA THR A 227 4.14 -8.41 5.39
C THR A 227 2.66 -8.76 5.45
N SER A 228 1.82 -7.76 5.65
CA SER A 228 0.36 -7.87 5.57
C SER A 228 -0.16 -7.65 4.15
N VAL A 229 0.50 -6.78 3.40
CA VAL A 229 0.19 -6.49 1.99
C VAL A 229 1.48 -6.59 1.18
N ARG A 230 1.40 -7.17 -0.02
CA ARG A 230 2.48 -7.20 -1.01
C ARG A 230 1.94 -6.75 -2.36
N LEU A 231 2.62 -5.79 -2.94
CA LEU A 231 2.28 -5.16 -4.22
C LEU A 231 3.37 -5.48 -5.25
N ASP A 232 2.99 -6.20 -6.30
CA ASP A 232 3.84 -6.42 -7.49
C ASP A 232 3.53 -5.30 -8.49
N ILE A 233 4.51 -4.43 -8.72
CA ILE A 233 4.38 -3.26 -9.60
C ILE A 233 5.22 -3.44 -10.86
N ARG A 234 4.58 -3.27 -12.04
CA ARG A 234 5.23 -3.51 -13.34
C ARG A 234 4.84 -2.45 -14.36
N LYS A 235 5.83 -1.91 -15.04
CA LYS A 235 5.63 -1.11 -16.25
C LYS A 235 5.15 -2.02 -17.36
N ILE A 236 4.01 -1.70 -17.99
CA ILE A 236 3.41 -2.50 -19.07
C ILE A 236 3.45 -1.81 -20.43
N ALA A 237 3.52 -0.47 -20.46
CA ALA A 237 3.63 0.30 -21.68
C ALA A 237 4.33 1.64 -21.44
N GLN A 238 4.81 2.27 -22.50
CA GLN A 238 5.27 3.65 -22.51
C GLN A 238 4.14 4.56 -22.99
N ILE A 239 4.04 5.74 -22.39
CA ILE A 239 3.13 6.80 -22.83
C ILE A 239 3.97 7.79 -23.63
N LYS A 240 3.58 8.01 -24.88
CA LYS A 240 4.30 8.89 -25.83
C LYS A 240 3.42 10.07 -26.21
N LYS A 241 4.07 11.22 -26.39
CA LYS A 241 3.48 12.42 -27.00
C LYS A 241 4.34 12.76 -28.23
N GLY A 242 3.84 12.39 -29.40
CA GLY A 242 4.68 12.35 -30.59
C GLY A 242 5.77 11.27 -30.45
N GLU A 243 7.02 11.63 -30.60
CA GLU A 243 8.17 10.74 -30.41
C GLU A 243 8.69 10.68 -28.96
N GLU A 244 8.34 11.68 -28.16
CA GLU A 244 8.81 11.80 -26.77
C GLU A 244 8.05 10.86 -25.83
N VAL A 245 8.81 10.14 -24.96
CA VAL A 245 8.24 9.31 -23.90
C VAL A 245 7.97 10.20 -22.68
N VAL A 246 6.69 10.49 -22.41
CA VAL A 246 6.25 11.38 -21.34
C VAL A 246 5.81 10.65 -20.07
N GLY A 247 5.73 9.33 -20.11
CA GLY A 247 5.31 8.55 -18.97
C GLY A 247 5.28 7.05 -19.20
N SER A 248 4.72 6.34 -18.25
CA SER A 248 4.56 4.89 -18.34
C SER A 248 3.21 4.45 -17.79
N ARG A 249 2.59 3.47 -18.44
CA ARG A 249 1.47 2.73 -17.86
C ARG A 249 2.00 1.63 -16.99
N THR A 250 1.49 1.60 -15.78
CA THR A 250 1.97 0.71 -14.72
C THR A 250 0.81 -0.12 -14.21
N ARG A 251 1.05 -1.44 -14.06
CA ARG A 251 0.14 -2.37 -13.43
C ARG A 251 0.60 -2.68 -12.02
N VAL A 252 -0.32 -2.67 -11.06
CA VAL A 252 -0.08 -3.13 -9.69
C VAL A 252 -1.00 -4.29 -9.38
N LYS A 253 -0.41 -5.41 -8.95
CA LYS A 253 -1.14 -6.59 -8.49
C LYS A 253 -0.95 -6.76 -6.99
N VAL A 254 -2.06 -6.90 -6.26
CA VAL A 254 -2.06 -7.19 -4.82
C VAL A 254 -1.86 -8.69 -4.65
N VAL A 255 -0.60 -9.14 -4.52
CA VAL A 255 -0.27 -10.59 -4.47
C VAL A 255 -0.46 -11.20 -3.08
N LYS A 256 -0.54 -10.36 -2.03
CA LYS A 256 -0.87 -10.76 -0.66
C LYS A 256 -1.66 -9.65 0.00
N ASN A 257 -2.74 -10.01 0.70
CA ASN A 257 -3.55 -9.07 1.48
C ASN A 257 -4.13 -9.81 2.70
N LYS A 258 -3.85 -9.29 3.90
CA LYS A 258 -4.39 -9.84 5.17
C LYS A 258 -5.60 -9.04 5.69
N VAL A 259 -6.00 -7.96 5.00
CA VAL A 259 -7.12 -7.11 5.42
C VAL A 259 -8.30 -7.17 4.45
N SER A 260 -8.12 -7.76 3.26
CA SER A 260 -9.17 -7.98 2.26
C SER A 260 -8.75 -9.11 1.32
N ALA A 261 -9.62 -9.46 0.34
CA ALA A 261 -9.32 -10.46 -0.66
C ALA A 261 -8.09 -10.07 -1.52
N PRO A 262 -7.11 -10.96 -1.68
CA PRO A 262 -5.93 -10.72 -2.50
C PRO A 262 -6.22 -10.88 -4.01
N PHE A 263 -5.19 -10.71 -4.83
CA PHE A 263 -5.12 -10.95 -6.29
C PHE A 263 -5.88 -9.97 -7.16
N LYS A 264 -6.49 -8.91 -6.57
CA LYS A 264 -7.00 -7.79 -7.35
C LYS A 264 -5.83 -7.03 -7.98
N GLN A 265 -6.08 -6.42 -9.13
CA GLN A 265 -5.09 -5.63 -9.84
C GLN A 265 -5.70 -4.34 -10.38
N THR A 266 -4.87 -3.34 -10.57
CA THR A 266 -5.21 -2.07 -11.19
C THR A 266 -4.10 -1.60 -12.10
N GLU A 267 -4.45 -0.69 -13.02
CA GLU A 267 -3.49 -0.01 -13.89
C GLU A 267 -3.68 1.50 -13.74
N PHE A 268 -2.57 2.21 -13.75
CA PHE A 268 -2.56 3.66 -13.79
C PHE A 268 -1.36 4.18 -14.58
N ASP A 269 -1.46 5.42 -14.99
CA ASP A 269 -0.41 6.11 -15.72
C ASP A 269 0.47 6.91 -14.75
N ILE A 270 1.78 6.73 -14.84
CA ILE A 270 2.78 7.57 -14.18
C ILE A 270 3.31 8.53 -15.24
N ILE A 271 3.03 9.81 -15.07
CA ILE A 271 3.55 10.88 -15.95
C ILE A 271 4.84 11.41 -15.33
N TYR A 272 5.89 11.51 -16.13
CA TYR A 272 7.18 12.01 -15.66
C TYR A 272 7.03 13.45 -15.16
N ASN A 273 7.64 13.73 -14.02
CA ASN A 273 7.53 15.01 -13.29
C ASN A 273 6.14 15.37 -12.71
N GLU A 274 5.10 14.50 -12.86
CA GLU A 274 3.80 14.70 -12.24
C GLU A 274 3.42 13.53 -11.30
N GLY A 275 3.94 12.32 -11.57
CA GLY A 275 3.61 11.10 -10.82
C GLY A 275 2.33 10.42 -11.32
N ILE A 276 1.58 9.79 -10.42
CA ILE A 276 0.35 9.06 -10.75
C ILE A 276 -0.73 10.04 -11.24
N SER A 277 -1.23 9.81 -12.46
CA SER A 277 -2.26 10.64 -13.07
C SER A 277 -3.65 10.29 -12.52
N LYS A 278 -4.13 11.08 -11.55
CA LYS A 278 -5.47 10.91 -10.98
C LYS A 278 -6.57 11.09 -12.02
N GLU A 279 -6.42 12.06 -12.91
CA GLU A 279 -7.37 12.32 -13.99
C GLU A 279 -7.42 11.17 -14.99
N GLY A 280 -6.25 10.57 -15.29
CA GLY A 280 -6.17 9.36 -16.12
C GLY A 280 -6.90 8.17 -15.49
N GLU A 281 -6.78 7.99 -14.18
CA GLU A 281 -7.53 6.95 -13.46
C GLU A 281 -9.03 7.23 -13.45
N ILE A 282 -9.45 8.49 -13.25
CA ILE A 282 -10.87 8.90 -13.31
C ILE A 282 -11.45 8.55 -14.67
N MET A 283 -10.71 8.82 -15.76
CA MET A 283 -11.15 8.46 -17.12
C MET A 283 -11.30 6.96 -17.27
N ALA A 284 -10.27 6.18 -16.91
CA ALA A 284 -10.26 4.73 -17.08
C ALA A 284 -11.33 4.04 -16.22
N LEU A 285 -11.48 4.44 -14.96
CA LEU A 285 -12.50 3.92 -14.06
C LEU A 285 -13.90 4.40 -14.44
N GLY A 286 -14.02 5.65 -14.89
CA GLY A 286 -15.27 6.22 -15.40
C GLY A 286 -15.81 5.45 -16.61
N GLU A 287 -14.95 5.08 -17.56
CA GLU A 287 -15.31 4.21 -18.68
C GLU A 287 -15.71 2.81 -18.20
N LYS A 288 -14.91 2.21 -17.29
CA LYS A 288 -15.19 0.88 -16.72
C LYS A 288 -16.55 0.80 -16.05
N PHE A 289 -16.93 1.82 -15.28
CA PHE A 289 -18.21 1.88 -14.57
C PHE A 289 -19.32 2.54 -15.38
N LYS A 290 -19.10 2.83 -16.67
CA LYS A 290 -20.09 3.47 -17.57
C LYS A 290 -20.61 4.81 -17.03
N ILE A 291 -19.77 5.57 -16.39
CA ILE A 291 -19.98 6.95 -15.93
C ILE A 291 -19.44 7.92 -16.98
N ILE A 292 -18.36 7.53 -17.66
CA ILE A 292 -17.79 8.22 -18.81
C ILE A 292 -18.04 7.36 -20.04
N GLU A 293 -18.54 7.98 -21.11
CA GLU A 293 -18.73 7.37 -22.42
C GLU A 293 -17.68 7.90 -23.38
N LYS A 294 -17.03 7.00 -24.09
CA LYS A 294 -16.13 7.34 -25.18
C LYS A 294 -16.85 7.11 -26.50
N SER A 295 -17.05 8.18 -27.27
CA SER A 295 -17.64 8.14 -28.61
C SER A 295 -16.62 8.65 -29.63
N GLY A 296 -16.08 7.73 -30.42
CA GLY A 296 -14.94 8.03 -31.29
C GLY A 296 -13.74 8.49 -30.46
N ASN A 297 -13.29 9.72 -30.68
CA ASN A 297 -12.18 10.31 -29.94
C ASN A 297 -12.65 11.29 -28.82
N SER A 298 -13.95 11.43 -28.62
CA SER A 298 -14.54 12.34 -27.61
C SER A 298 -14.97 11.60 -26.36
N TYR A 299 -14.78 12.23 -25.21
CA TYR A 299 -15.19 11.74 -23.89
C TYR A 299 -16.33 12.56 -23.34
N PHE A 300 -17.34 11.88 -22.78
CA PHE A 300 -18.54 12.48 -22.23
C PHE A 300 -18.83 11.94 -20.83
N TYR A 301 -19.13 12.80 -19.90
CA TYR A 301 -19.62 12.43 -18.58
C TYR A 301 -21.14 12.28 -18.61
N LEU A 302 -21.65 11.20 -18.00
CA LEU A 302 -23.06 10.86 -17.89
C LEU A 302 -23.50 10.99 -16.42
N PRO A 303 -23.98 12.16 -15.96
CA PRO A 303 -24.39 12.34 -14.57
C PRO A 303 -25.54 11.40 -14.19
N ALA A 304 -25.43 10.74 -13.02
CA ALA A 304 -26.47 9.80 -12.54
C ALA A 304 -27.84 10.46 -12.34
N GLU A 305 -27.88 11.74 -11.97
CA GLU A 305 -29.11 12.51 -11.78
C GLU A 305 -29.88 12.74 -13.11
N ALA A 306 -29.17 12.78 -14.23
CA ALA A 306 -29.77 12.90 -15.56
C ALA A 306 -30.43 11.60 -16.04
N SER A 307 -29.99 10.43 -15.49
CA SER A 307 -30.58 9.12 -15.82
C SER A 307 -31.89 8.84 -15.08
N ALA A 308 -32.20 9.59 -14.03
CA ALA A 308 -33.38 9.36 -13.18
C ALA A 308 -34.67 10.03 -13.74
N LYS A 309 -34.57 10.94 -14.67
CA LYS A 309 -35.70 11.57 -15.35
C LYS A 309 -35.96 10.86 -16.68
N ALA A 310 -36.78 9.84 -16.64
CA ALA A 310 -37.25 9.14 -17.84
C ALA A 310 -38.04 10.12 -18.73
N GLY A 311 -37.42 10.55 -19.85
CA GLY A 311 -38.09 11.37 -20.86
C GLY A 311 -37.31 12.57 -21.39
N GLU A 312 -36.30 13.09 -20.70
CA GLU A 312 -35.42 14.14 -21.22
C GLU A 312 -34.08 13.53 -21.63
N LYS A 313 -33.56 13.95 -22.79
CA LYS A 313 -32.18 13.59 -23.21
C LYS A 313 -31.23 14.04 -22.11
N SER A 314 -30.67 13.08 -21.40
CA SER A 314 -29.65 13.34 -20.37
C SER A 314 -28.55 14.18 -21.01
N GLU A 315 -28.36 15.40 -20.50
CA GLU A 315 -27.32 16.32 -20.98
C GLU A 315 -25.94 15.68 -20.69
N LYS A 316 -25.36 15.14 -21.76
CA LYS A 316 -23.99 14.61 -21.72
C LYS A 316 -23.03 15.79 -21.62
N ILE A 317 -22.19 15.83 -20.61
CA ILE A 317 -21.15 16.86 -20.46
C ILE A 317 -19.93 16.42 -21.26
N LYS A 318 -19.56 17.15 -22.31
CA LYS A 318 -18.36 16.88 -23.08
C LYS A 318 -17.13 17.23 -22.25
N LEU A 319 -16.26 16.24 -21.99
CA LEU A 319 -15.03 16.41 -21.22
C LEU A 319 -13.84 16.84 -22.09
N GLY A 320 -13.79 16.35 -23.36
CA GLY A 320 -12.71 16.68 -24.27
C GLY A 320 -12.66 15.80 -25.51
N VAL A 321 -11.71 16.10 -26.40
CA VAL A 321 -11.39 15.28 -27.58
C VAL A 321 -9.97 14.75 -27.42
N GLY A 322 -9.83 13.44 -27.30
CA GLY A 322 -8.57 12.77 -27.00
C GLY A 322 -8.25 12.73 -25.51
N TYR A 323 -7.29 11.86 -25.16
CA TYR A 323 -6.89 11.59 -23.78
C TYR A 323 -6.34 12.84 -23.09
N ASP A 324 -5.39 13.54 -23.71
CA ASP A 324 -4.70 14.68 -23.10
C ASP A 324 -5.62 15.87 -22.84
N ALA A 325 -6.49 16.21 -23.81
CA ALA A 325 -7.44 17.31 -23.63
C ALA A 325 -8.46 17.01 -22.53
N THR A 326 -8.93 15.75 -22.44
CA THR A 326 -9.85 15.32 -21.39
C THR A 326 -9.18 15.32 -20.02
N ARG A 327 -7.93 14.87 -19.92
CA ARG A 327 -7.12 14.92 -18.69
C ARG A 327 -6.94 16.35 -18.22
N THR A 328 -6.59 17.28 -19.13
CA THR A 328 -6.42 18.70 -18.83
C THR A 328 -7.74 19.31 -18.34
N PHE A 329 -8.85 19.03 -19.03
CA PHE A 329 -10.17 19.47 -18.60
C PHE A 329 -10.52 19.03 -17.17
N LEU A 330 -10.28 17.75 -16.83
CA LEU A 330 -10.54 17.22 -15.49
C LEU A 330 -9.63 17.87 -14.43
N LYS A 331 -8.40 18.20 -14.78
CA LYS A 331 -7.43 18.88 -13.90
C LYS A 331 -7.87 20.33 -13.58
N GLU A 332 -8.41 21.03 -14.57
CA GLU A 332 -8.91 22.40 -14.44
C GLU A 332 -10.30 22.46 -13.79
N ASN A 333 -11.17 21.47 -14.05
CA ASN A 333 -12.55 21.43 -13.57
C ASN A 333 -12.70 20.46 -12.38
N LYS A 334 -12.11 20.81 -11.22
CA LYS A 334 -12.09 19.97 -10.02
C LYS A 334 -13.46 19.51 -9.55
N LYS A 335 -14.51 20.37 -9.67
CA LYS A 335 -15.87 20.00 -9.27
C LYS A 335 -16.41 18.82 -10.08
N VAL A 336 -16.21 18.84 -11.40
CA VAL A 336 -16.63 17.73 -12.29
C VAL A 336 -15.84 16.47 -11.98
N SER A 337 -14.53 16.60 -11.79
CA SER A 337 -13.63 15.50 -11.41
C SER A 337 -14.05 14.84 -10.10
N GLU A 338 -14.36 15.63 -9.06
CA GLU A 338 -14.82 15.13 -7.75
C GLU A 338 -16.20 14.45 -7.84
N GLN A 339 -17.09 14.98 -8.67
CA GLN A 339 -18.41 14.38 -8.89
C GLN A 339 -18.31 13.02 -9.55
N ILE A 340 -17.52 12.90 -10.63
CA ILE A 340 -17.25 11.63 -11.30
C ILE A 340 -16.62 10.64 -10.32
N LEU A 341 -15.64 11.08 -9.53
CA LEU A 341 -14.98 10.25 -8.53
C LEU A 341 -15.95 9.72 -7.46
N LYS A 342 -16.88 10.57 -7.01
CA LYS A 342 -17.91 10.16 -6.04
C LYS A 342 -18.83 9.09 -6.61
N GLU A 343 -19.23 9.20 -7.87
CA GLU A 343 -20.05 8.20 -8.55
C GLU A 343 -19.29 6.88 -8.79
N ILE A 344 -17.99 6.96 -9.17
CA ILE A 344 -17.12 5.78 -9.28
C ILE A 344 -17.07 5.02 -7.96
N LYS A 345 -16.82 5.73 -6.84
CA LYS A 345 -16.77 5.12 -5.50
C LYS A 345 -18.10 4.48 -5.10
N LYS A 346 -19.21 5.13 -5.42
CA LYS A 346 -20.55 4.60 -5.15
C LYS A 346 -20.80 3.28 -5.90
N LYS A 347 -20.57 3.28 -7.21
CA LYS A 347 -20.73 2.05 -8.03
C LYS A 347 -19.80 0.91 -7.61
N PHE A 348 -18.57 1.24 -7.25
CA PHE A 348 -17.64 0.24 -6.73
C PHE A 348 -18.17 -0.41 -5.42
N ALA A 349 -18.71 0.40 -4.50
CA ALA A 349 -19.28 -0.11 -3.25
C ALA A 349 -20.53 -0.99 -3.48
N GLU A 350 -21.29 -0.74 -4.55
CA GLU A 350 -22.46 -1.54 -4.95
C GLU A 350 -22.05 -2.89 -5.58
N GLU A 351 -20.85 -2.98 -6.21
CA GLU A 351 -20.34 -4.21 -6.84
C GLU A 351 -19.44 -5.06 -5.90
N SER A 352 -19.06 -4.55 -4.72
CA SER A 352 -18.14 -5.20 -3.76
C SER A 352 -18.87 -5.93 -2.65
#